data_b45591ef30d99f44bcc7404f79fb0291
#
_entry.id   b45591ef30d99f44bcc7404f79fb0291
#
_cell.length_a   1.000
_cell.length_b   1.000
_cell.length_c   1.000
_cell.angle_alpha   90.00
_cell.angle_beta   90.00
_cell.angle_gamma   90.00
#
_symmetry.space_group_name_H-M   'P 1'
#
loop_
_entity.id
_entity.type
_entity.pdbx_description
1 polymer ?
#
loop_
_entity_poly.entity_id
_entity_poly.type
_entity_poly.pdbx_seq_one_letter_code
_entity_poly.pdbx_strand_id
1 'polypeptide(L)'
;NSPGVERALEEALKVFRELGLSVREVSWPSLPQALAAYYILAPAEASSNLARYDGTLYGRRAEGEEVEGMMEATRALFGLEVKRRVLVGTFVLSSGYYEAYYGRAQAFRRRLKAEAQALFREVDLLLLPTTPHPAFPFGARRDPLAMYREDLYTVGANLTGLPALSFPAGFEGHLPVGLQLLAPWGEDETLLRAAPAFEEA
;
A
#
# COMPACT_ATOMS: atom_id res chain seq x y z
N ASN A 1 -7.01 13.84 5.96
CA ASN A 1 -7.16 14.07 4.51
C ASN A 1 -7.12 15.56 4.20
N SER A 2 -6.78 15.90 2.95
CA SER A 2 -6.98 17.24 2.44
C SER A 2 -8.48 17.55 2.24
N PRO A 3 -8.89 18.84 2.21
CA PRO A 3 -10.29 19.18 1.95
C PRO A 3 -10.84 18.67 0.61
N GLY A 4 -9.99 18.54 -0.41
CA GLY A 4 -10.39 17.97 -1.71
C GLY A 4 -10.69 16.49 -1.64
N VAL A 5 -9.88 15.72 -0.90
CA VAL A 5 -10.12 14.29 -0.68
C VAL A 5 -11.40 14.06 0.12
N GLU A 6 -11.65 14.87 1.15
CA GLU A 6 -12.90 14.79 1.93
C GLU A 6 -14.12 15.06 1.05
N ARG A 7 -14.10 16.14 0.25
CA ARG A 7 -15.21 16.45 -0.69
C ARG A 7 -15.41 15.33 -1.71
N ALA A 8 -14.34 14.80 -2.30
CA ALA A 8 -14.44 13.72 -3.26
C ALA A 8 -15.09 12.46 -2.64
N LEU A 9 -14.76 12.14 -1.38
CA LEU A 9 -15.38 11.04 -0.67
C LEU A 9 -16.88 11.30 -0.43
N GLU A 10 -17.26 12.50 0.01
CA GLU A 10 -18.67 12.87 0.22
C GLU A 10 -19.50 12.81 -1.07
N GLU A 11 -18.95 13.32 -2.19
CA GLU A 11 -19.60 13.25 -3.49
C GLU A 11 -19.74 11.80 -3.98
N ALA A 12 -18.67 10.99 -3.86
CA ALA A 12 -18.73 9.58 -4.23
C ALA A 12 -19.81 8.81 -3.45
N LEU A 13 -19.99 9.10 -2.17
CA LEU A 13 -21.05 8.49 -1.36
C LEU A 13 -22.45 8.87 -1.85
N LYS A 14 -22.63 10.06 -2.43
CA LYS A 14 -23.91 10.47 -3.06
C LYS A 14 -24.14 9.69 -4.35
N VAL A 15 -23.14 9.66 -5.24
CA VAL A 15 -23.21 8.92 -6.50
C VAL A 15 -23.54 7.44 -6.26
N PHE A 16 -22.87 6.78 -5.33
CA PHE A 16 -23.18 5.38 -5.02
C PHE A 16 -24.61 5.17 -4.51
N ARG A 17 -25.15 6.12 -3.73
CA ARG A 17 -26.58 6.06 -3.32
C ARG A 17 -27.52 6.26 -4.50
N GLU A 18 -27.22 7.16 -5.43
CA GLU A 18 -28.00 7.40 -6.64
C GLU A 18 -28.01 6.19 -7.58
N LEU A 19 -26.89 5.44 -7.60
CA LEU A 19 -26.79 4.14 -8.25
C LEU A 19 -27.56 3.01 -7.53
N GLY A 20 -28.24 3.32 -6.42
CA GLY A 20 -29.08 2.37 -5.69
C GLY A 20 -28.33 1.53 -4.66
N LEU A 21 -27.06 1.84 -4.37
CA LEU A 21 -26.28 1.11 -3.38
C LEU A 21 -26.60 1.58 -1.95
N SER A 22 -26.66 0.63 -1.02
CA SER A 22 -26.78 0.93 0.41
C SER A 22 -25.42 1.31 0.98
N VAL A 23 -25.31 2.53 1.48
CA VAL A 23 -24.05 3.06 2.04
C VAL A 23 -24.15 3.19 3.55
N ARG A 24 -23.21 2.60 4.27
CA ARG A 24 -23.10 2.72 5.72
C ARG A 24 -21.65 2.92 6.16
N GLU A 25 -21.47 3.57 7.28
CA GLU A 25 -20.16 3.70 7.93
C GLU A 25 -19.83 2.40 8.67
N VAL A 26 -18.60 1.94 8.50
CA VAL A 26 -18.03 0.80 9.21
C VAL A 26 -16.67 1.16 9.79
N SER A 27 -16.24 0.44 10.85
CA SER A 27 -14.96 0.69 11.48
C SER A 27 -13.99 -0.46 11.21
N TRP A 28 -12.77 -0.12 10.79
CA TRP A 28 -11.64 -1.04 10.73
C TRP A 28 -10.58 -0.64 11.77
N PRO A 29 -10.70 -1.12 13.02
CA PRO A 29 -9.99 -0.54 14.17
C PRO A 29 -8.47 -0.58 14.06
N SER A 30 -7.91 -1.63 13.42
CA SER A 30 -6.46 -1.78 13.28
C SER A 30 -5.88 -1.06 12.07
N LEU A 31 -6.68 -0.56 11.13
CA LEU A 31 -6.18 0.07 9.91
C LEU A 31 -5.22 1.25 10.16
N PRO A 32 -5.43 2.15 11.15
CA PRO A 32 -4.50 3.24 11.42
C PRO A 32 -3.08 2.80 11.81
N GLN A 33 -2.92 1.59 12.38
CA GLN A 33 -1.62 1.05 12.76
C GLN A 33 -0.98 0.19 11.65
N ALA A 34 -1.69 -0.06 10.55
CA ALA A 34 -1.24 -0.90 9.44
C ALA A 34 0.06 -0.41 8.82
N LEU A 35 0.24 0.91 8.75
CA LEU A 35 1.44 1.54 8.22
C LEU A 35 2.72 1.08 8.94
N ALA A 36 2.71 1.03 10.27
CA ALA A 36 3.86 0.59 11.06
C ALA A 36 4.21 -0.89 10.78
N ALA A 37 3.21 -1.76 10.69
CA ALA A 37 3.43 -3.17 10.36
C ALA A 37 3.93 -3.35 8.92
N TYR A 38 3.43 -2.56 7.97
CA TYR A 38 3.87 -2.59 6.58
C TYR A 38 5.36 -2.25 6.45
N TYR A 39 5.82 -1.19 7.12
CA TYR A 39 7.23 -0.77 7.08
C TYR A 39 8.19 -1.69 7.86
N ILE A 40 7.69 -2.72 8.50
CA ILE A 40 8.49 -3.85 9.01
C ILE A 40 8.45 -5.01 8.01
N LEU A 41 7.26 -5.43 7.58
CA LEU A 41 7.08 -6.62 6.75
C LEU A 41 7.58 -6.44 5.32
N ALA A 42 7.24 -5.32 4.66
CA ALA A 42 7.65 -5.09 3.28
C ALA A 42 9.17 -4.97 3.10
N PRO A 43 9.93 -4.23 3.95
CA PRO A 43 11.39 -4.27 3.92
C PRO A 43 11.97 -5.65 4.22
N ALA A 44 11.41 -6.41 5.15
CA ALA A 44 11.85 -7.76 5.45
C ALA A 44 11.74 -8.69 4.23
N GLU A 45 10.60 -8.67 3.54
CA GLU A 45 10.39 -9.42 2.31
C GLU A 45 11.27 -8.89 1.16
N ALA A 46 11.39 -7.57 1.03
CA ALA A 46 12.23 -6.93 0.01
C ALA A 46 13.71 -7.29 0.17
N SER A 47 14.24 -7.34 1.39
CA SER A 47 15.64 -7.70 1.63
C SER A 47 15.97 -9.11 1.12
N SER A 48 15.04 -10.04 1.28
CA SER A 48 15.17 -11.40 0.75
C SER A 48 14.97 -11.45 -0.78
N ASN A 49 13.93 -10.80 -1.28
CA ASN A 49 13.58 -10.84 -2.70
C ASN A 49 14.61 -10.13 -3.58
N LEU A 50 15.14 -8.99 -3.14
CA LEU A 50 16.13 -8.21 -3.88
C LEU A 50 17.53 -8.84 -3.86
N ALA A 51 17.79 -9.86 -3.02
CA ALA A 51 19.00 -10.64 -3.08
C ALA A 51 19.25 -11.27 -4.47
N ARG A 52 18.17 -11.51 -5.23
CA ARG A 52 18.23 -12.08 -6.59
C ARG A 52 18.68 -11.09 -7.66
N TYR A 53 18.70 -9.78 -7.35
CA TYR A 53 19.12 -8.73 -8.28
C TYR A 53 20.61 -8.45 -8.12
N ASP A 54 21.40 -9.46 -8.41
CA ASP A 54 22.86 -9.47 -8.23
C ASP A 54 23.64 -9.40 -9.58
N GLY A 55 22.91 -9.31 -10.71
CA GLY A 55 23.47 -9.25 -12.05
C GLY A 55 23.77 -10.61 -12.70
N THR A 56 23.44 -11.74 -12.02
CA THR A 56 23.70 -13.07 -12.58
C THR A 56 22.61 -13.53 -13.55
N LEU A 57 21.34 -13.45 -13.16
CA LEU A 57 20.22 -14.01 -13.92
C LEU A 57 19.39 -12.96 -14.66
N TYR A 58 19.12 -11.82 -14.06
CA TYR A 58 18.27 -10.77 -14.63
C TYR A 58 18.54 -9.40 -14.01
N GLY A 59 17.96 -8.38 -14.61
CA GLY A 59 18.15 -7.00 -14.23
C GLY A 59 19.41 -6.40 -14.84
N ARG A 60 19.82 -5.24 -14.32
CA ARG A 60 21.05 -4.58 -14.74
C ARG A 60 22.26 -5.33 -14.19
N ARG A 61 23.28 -5.51 -15.03
CA ARG A 61 24.58 -6.12 -14.66
C ARG A 61 25.66 -5.06 -14.78
N ALA A 62 26.47 -4.90 -13.75
CA ALA A 62 27.69 -4.11 -13.79
C ALA A 62 28.88 -4.99 -14.23
N GLU A 63 29.94 -4.34 -14.67
CA GLU A 63 31.22 -5.04 -14.97
C GLU A 63 31.95 -5.36 -13.66
N GLY A 64 32.72 -6.46 -13.66
CA GLY A 64 33.55 -6.90 -12.57
C GLY A 64 34.50 -8.00 -13.05
N GLU A 65 35.70 -8.05 -12.52
CA GLU A 65 36.73 -9.05 -12.90
C GLU A 65 36.33 -10.45 -12.43
N GLU A 66 35.69 -10.53 -11.25
CA GLU A 66 35.19 -11.77 -10.68
C GLU A 66 33.69 -11.67 -10.40
N VAL A 67 33.02 -12.81 -10.21
CA VAL A 67 31.57 -12.88 -9.97
C VAL A 67 31.19 -12.05 -8.75
N GLU A 68 31.94 -12.15 -7.65
CA GLU A 68 31.68 -11.41 -6.42
C GLU A 68 31.77 -9.90 -6.63
N GLY A 69 32.83 -9.42 -7.28
CA GLY A 69 32.99 -7.99 -7.61
C GLY A 69 31.92 -7.47 -8.56
N MET A 70 31.49 -8.27 -9.53
CA MET A 70 30.36 -7.96 -10.42
C MET A 70 29.05 -7.86 -9.63
N MET A 71 28.78 -8.77 -8.69
CA MET A 71 27.58 -8.75 -7.83
C MET A 71 27.56 -7.53 -6.92
N GLU A 72 28.70 -7.18 -6.30
CA GLU A 72 28.82 -5.98 -5.46
C GLU A 72 28.59 -4.70 -6.27
N ALA A 73 29.26 -4.58 -7.44
CA ALA A 73 29.08 -3.44 -8.34
C ALA A 73 27.64 -3.30 -8.82
N THR A 74 26.97 -4.41 -9.11
CA THR A 74 25.56 -4.44 -9.51
C THR A 74 24.66 -3.94 -8.37
N ARG A 75 24.83 -4.42 -7.15
CA ARG A 75 24.05 -3.97 -5.97
C ARG A 75 24.35 -2.52 -5.60
N ALA A 76 25.54 -2.03 -5.88
CA ALA A 76 25.89 -0.62 -5.68
C ALA A 76 25.01 0.33 -6.51
N LEU A 77 24.43 -0.14 -7.64
CA LEU A 77 23.51 0.62 -8.48
C LEU A 77 22.10 0.79 -7.88
N PHE A 78 21.77 0.10 -6.80
CA PHE A 78 20.48 0.30 -6.13
C PHE A 78 20.32 1.75 -5.66
N GLY A 79 19.14 2.32 -5.89
CA GLY A 79 18.79 3.64 -5.37
C GLY A 79 18.75 3.67 -3.83
N LEU A 80 18.79 4.86 -3.27
CA LEU A 80 18.87 5.07 -1.82
C LEU A 80 17.70 4.40 -1.05
N GLU A 81 16.48 4.49 -1.58
CA GLU A 81 15.31 3.89 -0.94
C GLU A 81 15.38 2.36 -0.92
N VAL A 82 15.82 1.75 -2.03
CA VAL A 82 16.03 0.30 -2.09
C VAL A 82 17.08 -0.14 -1.08
N LYS A 83 18.22 0.56 -1.00
CA LYS A 83 19.27 0.28 -0.01
C LYS A 83 18.74 0.39 1.42
N ARG A 84 17.92 1.42 1.70
CA ARG A 84 17.29 1.61 3.02
C ARG A 84 16.39 0.42 3.36
N ARG A 85 15.52 -0.01 2.46
CA ARG A 85 14.62 -1.16 2.66
C ARG A 85 15.39 -2.46 2.88
N VAL A 86 16.44 -2.70 2.12
CA VAL A 86 17.31 -3.88 2.31
C VAL A 86 17.96 -3.86 3.70
N LEU A 87 18.51 -2.72 4.12
CA LEU A 87 19.14 -2.58 5.45
C LEU A 87 18.13 -2.78 6.59
N VAL A 88 16.96 -2.12 6.52
CA VAL A 88 15.88 -2.29 7.52
C VAL A 88 15.41 -3.74 7.55
N GLY A 89 15.18 -4.35 6.39
CA GLY A 89 14.73 -5.73 6.30
C GLY A 89 15.72 -6.71 6.89
N THR A 90 16.99 -6.56 6.58
CA THR A 90 18.07 -7.39 7.16
C THR A 90 18.14 -7.23 8.68
N PHE A 91 18.00 -6.00 9.19
CA PHE A 91 17.98 -5.72 10.62
C PHE A 91 16.81 -6.42 11.33
N VAL A 92 15.57 -6.26 10.82
CA VAL A 92 14.39 -6.84 11.49
C VAL A 92 14.32 -8.37 11.40
N LEU A 93 15.03 -8.98 10.46
CA LEU A 93 15.15 -10.43 10.34
C LEU A 93 16.34 -11.01 11.11
N SER A 94 17.23 -10.18 11.66
CA SER A 94 18.39 -10.64 12.38
C SER A 94 18.04 -11.25 13.75
N SER A 95 18.96 -12.09 14.24
CA SER A 95 18.81 -12.75 15.55
C SER A 95 18.63 -11.71 16.67
N GLY A 96 17.69 -11.96 17.56
CA GLY A 96 17.31 -11.06 18.66
C GLY A 96 16.27 -9.99 18.31
N TYR A 97 16.08 -9.66 17.03
CA TYR A 97 15.08 -8.67 16.59
C TYR A 97 13.86 -9.29 15.88
N TYR A 98 14.00 -10.50 15.37
CA TYR A 98 12.97 -11.19 14.64
C TYR A 98 11.62 -11.22 15.38
N GLU A 99 11.61 -11.76 16.61
CA GLU A 99 10.37 -11.85 17.40
C GLU A 99 9.86 -10.48 17.85
N ALA A 100 10.78 -9.56 18.18
CA ALA A 100 10.43 -8.23 18.65
C ALA A 100 9.76 -7.37 17.58
N TYR A 101 10.12 -7.53 16.31
CA TYR A 101 9.61 -6.73 15.19
C TYR A 101 8.80 -7.56 14.21
N TYR A 102 9.43 -8.50 13.50
CA TYR A 102 8.78 -9.27 12.43
C TYR A 102 7.66 -10.15 12.98
N GLY A 103 7.88 -10.88 14.05
CA GLY A 103 6.87 -11.72 14.69
C GLY A 103 5.65 -10.92 15.13
N ARG A 104 5.87 -9.75 15.76
CA ARG A 104 4.78 -8.85 16.16
C ARG A 104 4.02 -8.29 14.96
N ALA A 105 4.72 -7.88 13.91
CA ALA A 105 4.09 -7.38 12.69
C ALA A 105 3.27 -8.46 11.98
N GLN A 106 3.72 -9.71 11.97
CA GLN A 106 2.96 -10.85 11.47
C GLN A 106 1.71 -11.15 12.33
N ALA A 107 1.81 -11.04 13.65
CA ALA A 107 0.64 -11.19 14.53
C ALA A 107 -0.39 -10.09 14.27
N PHE A 108 0.07 -8.85 14.10
CA PHE A 108 -0.77 -7.72 13.73
C PHE A 108 -1.45 -7.93 12.37
N ARG A 109 -0.70 -8.40 11.35
CA ARG A 109 -1.24 -8.72 10.01
C ARG A 109 -2.37 -9.74 10.08
N ARG A 110 -2.22 -10.79 10.90
CA ARG A 110 -3.30 -11.79 11.11
C ARG A 110 -4.55 -11.16 11.72
N ARG A 111 -4.40 -10.28 12.69
CA ARG A 111 -5.51 -9.55 13.30
C ARG A 111 -6.20 -8.63 12.30
N LEU A 112 -5.43 -7.83 11.55
CA LEU A 112 -5.94 -6.94 10.52
C LEU A 112 -6.76 -7.71 9.46
N LYS A 113 -6.27 -8.89 9.06
CA LYS A 113 -6.97 -9.78 8.14
C LYS A 113 -8.28 -10.32 8.72
N ALA A 114 -8.30 -10.71 9.99
CA ALA A 114 -9.51 -11.18 10.67
C ALA A 114 -10.58 -10.08 10.80
N GLU A 115 -10.16 -8.84 11.08
CA GLU A 115 -11.06 -7.68 11.11
C GLU A 115 -11.66 -7.42 9.71
N ALA A 116 -10.86 -7.47 8.65
CA ALA A 116 -11.36 -7.35 7.27
C ALA A 116 -12.38 -8.46 6.91
N GLN A 117 -12.11 -9.69 7.33
CA GLN A 117 -13.06 -10.80 7.14
C GLN A 117 -14.39 -10.57 7.86
N ALA A 118 -14.36 -9.95 9.03
CA ALA A 118 -15.57 -9.61 9.76
C ALA A 118 -16.35 -8.49 9.05
N LEU A 119 -15.68 -7.45 8.55
CA LEU A 119 -16.30 -6.37 7.79
C LEU A 119 -17.01 -6.88 6.52
N PHE A 120 -16.38 -7.76 5.76
CA PHE A 120 -16.98 -8.33 4.55
C PHE A 120 -18.09 -9.38 4.79
N ARG A 121 -18.47 -9.65 6.04
CA ARG A 121 -19.75 -10.31 6.35
C ARG A 121 -20.93 -9.33 6.40
N GLU A 122 -20.63 -8.06 6.44
CA GLU A 122 -21.59 -7.00 6.66
C GLU A 122 -21.73 -6.07 5.45
N VAL A 123 -20.70 -5.98 4.60
CA VAL A 123 -20.65 -5.15 3.40
C VAL A 123 -19.98 -5.89 2.25
N ASP A 124 -20.35 -5.56 1.02
CA ASP A 124 -19.80 -6.17 -0.19
C ASP A 124 -18.50 -5.48 -0.63
N LEU A 125 -18.39 -4.17 -0.40
CA LEU A 125 -17.24 -3.33 -0.76
C LEU A 125 -16.90 -2.37 0.38
N LEU A 126 -15.62 -2.00 0.49
CA LEU A 126 -15.16 -0.91 1.34
C LEU A 126 -14.68 0.24 0.44
N LEU A 127 -15.13 1.46 0.71
CA LEU A 127 -14.68 2.68 0.05
C LEU A 127 -13.76 3.47 0.97
N LEU A 128 -12.58 3.85 0.48
CA LEU A 128 -11.57 4.62 1.20
C LEU A 128 -10.92 5.65 0.25
N PRO A 129 -10.30 6.72 0.74
CA PRO A 129 -9.36 7.49 -0.07
C PRO A 129 -8.21 6.59 -0.56
N THR A 130 -7.64 6.87 -1.73
CA THR A 130 -6.40 6.21 -2.16
C THR A 130 -5.20 6.78 -1.41
N THR A 131 -5.13 8.11 -1.33
CA THR A 131 -4.10 8.84 -0.58
C THR A 131 -4.73 9.95 0.26
N PRO A 132 -4.09 10.40 1.37
CA PRO A 132 -4.61 11.50 2.18
C PRO A 132 -4.64 12.85 1.46
N HIS A 133 -3.80 13.01 0.44
CA HIS A 133 -3.62 14.26 -0.31
C HIS A 133 -3.50 13.96 -1.82
N PRO A 134 -3.81 14.93 -2.70
CA PRO A 134 -3.42 14.85 -4.10
C PRO A 134 -1.90 14.94 -4.25
N ALA A 135 -1.40 14.84 -5.50
CA ALA A 135 0.02 14.93 -5.79
C ALA A 135 0.65 16.19 -5.18
N PHE A 136 1.77 16.03 -4.50
CA PHE A 136 2.52 17.13 -3.88
C PHE A 136 3.72 17.54 -4.76
N PRO A 137 4.23 18.79 -4.63
CA PRO A 137 5.38 19.27 -5.40
C PRO A 137 6.64 18.44 -5.12
N PHE A 138 7.52 18.32 -6.10
CA PHE A 138 8.81 17.66 -5.93
C PHE A 138 9.60 18.28 -4.76
N GLY A 139 10.13 17.43 -3.89
CA GLY A 139 10.90 17.84 -2.71
C GLY A 139 10.07 18.32 -1.50
N ALA A 140 8.74 18.35 -1.59
CA ALA A 140 7.88 18.75 -0.45
C ALA A 140 7.88 17.73 0.69
N ARG A 141 8.13 16.48 0.40
CA ARG A 141 8.21 15.38 1.39
C ARG A 141 9.67 14.94 1.57
N ARG A 142 10.46 15.74 2.29
CA ARG A 142 11.89 15.42 2.56
C ARG A 142 12.09 14.42 3.68
N ASP A 143 11.19 14.42 4.67
CA ASP A 143 11.18 13.44 5.74
C ASP A 143 10.57 12.12 5.23
N PRO A 144 11.29 10.99 5.36
CA PRO A 144 10.77 9.67 4.97
C PRO A 144 9.43 9.31 5.63
N LEU A 145 9.24 9.69 6.90
CA LEU A 145 7.98 9.42 7.59
C LEU A 145 6.81 10.21 7.00
N ALA A 146 7.06 11.45 6.56
CA ALA A 146 6.04 12.25 5.87
C ALA A 146 5.67 11.64 4.52
N MET A 147 6.64 11.08 3.78
CA MET A 147 6.39 10.34 2.55
C MET A 147 5.58 9.07 2.81
N TYR A 148 5.95 8.30 3.83
CA TYR A 148 5.29 7.04 4.17
C TYR A 148 3.84 7.21 4.61
N ARG A 149 3.47 8.36 5.17
CA ARG A 149 2.08 8.66 5.55
C ARG A 149 1.12 8.75 4.36
N GLU A 150 1.64 8.99 3.15
CA GLU A 150 0.82 8.98 1.94
C GLU A 150 0.28 7.57 1.60
N ASP A 151 0.92 6.51 2.12
CA ASP A 151 0.51 5.10 1.94
C ASP A 151 -0.56 4.64 2.96
N LEU A 152 -1.06 5.55 3.83
CA LEU A 152 -1.90 5.22 4.98
C LEU A 152 -3.08 4.30 4.65
N TYR A 153 -3.74 4.54 3.53
CA TYR A 153 -4.95 3.82 3.12
C TYR A 153 -4.67 2.57 2.27
N THR A 154 -3.57 2.55 1.52
CA THR A 154 -3.26 1.46 0.58
C THR A 154 -2.64 0.24 1.26
N VAL A 155 -1.89 0.45 2.35
CA VAL A 155 -1.19 -0.66 3.04
C VAL A 155 -2.15 -1.69 3.66
N GLY A 156 -3.40 -1.33 3.92
CA GLY A 156 -4.41 -2.26 4.42
C GLY A 156 -4.66 -3.40 3.43
N ALA A 157 -4.86 -3.09 2.17
CA ALA A 157 -5.03 -4.07 1.09
C ALA A 157 -3.77 -4.94 0.93
N ASN A 158 -2.57 -4.33 0.89
CA ASN A 158 -1.30 -5.04 0.76
C ASN A 158 -1.08 -6.05 1.89
N LEU A 159 -1.31 -5.66 3.15
CA LEU A 159 -1.10 -6.53 4.31
C LEU A 159 -2.10 -7.68 4.38
N THR A 160 -3.34 -7.45 3.97
CA THR A 160 -4.41 -8.43 4.04
C THR A 160 -4.50 -9.30 2.79
N GLY A 161 -3.98 -8.81 1.64
CA GLY A 161 -4.12 -9.45 0.34
C GLY A 161 -5.52 -9.30 -0.26
N LEU A 162 -6.22 -8.23 0.11
CA LEU A 162 -7.53 -7.91 -0.48
C LEU A 162 -7.35 -7.37 -1.89
N PRO A 163 -8.24 -7.72 -2.84
CA PRO A 163 -8.38 -6.99 -4.09
C PRO A 163 -8.68 -5.52 -3.80
N ALA A 164 -8.01 -4.63 -4.52
CA ALA A 164 -8.22 -3.19 -4.40
C ALA A 164 -8.07 -2.52 -5.76
N LEU A 165 -8.94 -1.54 -6.04
CA LEU A 165 -8.92 -0.76 -7.27
C LEU A 165 -9.06 0.71 -6.94
N SER A 166 -8.14 1.53 -7.44
CA SER A 166 -8.22 2.99 -7.35
C SER A 166 -8.87 3.56 -8.62
N PHE A 167 -9.74 4.54 -8.45
CA PHE A 167 -10.45 5.22 -9.52
C PHE A 167 -10.45 6.74 -9.29
N PRO A 168 -10.56 7.56 -10.36
CA PRO A 168 -10.65 9.01 -10.23
C PRO A 168 -12.01 9.41 -9.63
N ALA A 169 -11.99 10.31 -8.64
CA ALA A 169 -13.20 10.72 -7.92
C ALA A 169 -13.36 12.23 -7.80
N GLY A 170 -12.64 13.00 -8.61
CA GLY A 170 -12.73 14.45 -8.63
C GLY A 170 -11.38 15.14 -8.61
N PHE A 171 -11.39 16.43 -8.24
CA PHE A 171 -10.19 17.26 -8.28
C PHE A 171 -10.08 18.14 -7.04
N GLU A 172 -8.84 18.42 -6.63
CA GLU A 172 -8.49 19.52 -5.74
C GLU A 172 -7.69 20.54 -6.54
N GLY A 173 -8.33 21.67 -6.89
CA GLY A 173 -7.81 22.59 -7.91
C GLY A 173 -7.74 21.89 -9.28
N HIS A 174 -6.52 21.71 -9.79
CA HIS A 174 -6.27 21.00 -11.06
C HIS A 174 -5.68 19.59 -10.86
N LEU A 175 -5.50 19.16 -9.61
CA LEU A 175 -4.91 17.86 -9.29
C LEU A 175 -6.01 16.81 -9.09
N PRO A 176 -5.90 15.64 -9.72
CA PRO A 176 -6.88 14.58 -9.53
C PRO A 176 -6.82 14.01 -8.12
N VAL A 177 -7.98 13.61 -7.62
CA VAL A 177 -8.17 12.89 -6.36
C VAL A 177 -8.63 11.48 -6.68
N GLY A 178 -7.96 10.49 -6.08
CA GLY A 178 -8.34 9.08 -6.19
C GLY A 178 -9.05 8.57 -4.94
N LEU A 179 -10.07 7.77 -5.16
CA LEU A 179 -10.65 6.89 -4.13
C LEU A 179 -10.35 5.45 -4.50
N GLN A 180 -10.42 4.55 -3.52
CA GLN A 180 -10.24 3.12 -3.74
C GLN A 180 -11.41 2.31 -3.20
N LEU A 181 -11.74 1.26 -3.94
CA LEU A 181 -12.63 0.20 -3.49
C LEU A 181 -11.82 -1.03 -3.13
N LEU A 182 -12.18 -1.68 -2.04
CA LEU A 182 -11.66 -2.99 -1.66
C LEU A 182 -12.81 -3.99 -1.68
N ALA A 183 -12.53 -5.22 -2.12
CA ALA A 183 -13.48 -6.32 -2.17
C ALA A 183 -12.98 -7.53 -1.35
N PRO A 184 -13.86 -8.49 -1.03
CA PRO A 184 -13.46 -9.78 -0.48
C PRO A 184 -12.45 -10.50 -1.38
N TRP A 185 -11.68 -11.44 -0.80
CA TRP A 185 -10.70 -12.23 -1.56
C TRP A 185 -11.36 -13.00 -2.70
N GLY A 186 -10.81 -12.80 -3.91
CA GLY A 186 -11.31 -13.44 -5.15
C GLY A 186 -12.42 -12.67 -5.85
N GLU A 187 -12.87 -11.54 -5.31
CA GLU A 187 -13.95 -10.71 -5.88
C GLU A 187 -13.41 -9.52 -6.71
N ASP A 188 -12.31 -9.74 -7.43
CA ASP A 188 -11.70 -8.72 -8.31
C ASP A 188 -12.69 -8.22 -9.38
N GLU A 189 -13.53 -9.11 -9.92
CA GLU A 189 -14.54 -8.77 -10.92
C GLU A 189 -15.56 -7.76 -10.39
N THR A 190 -15.89 -7.85 -9.10
CA THR A 190 -16.82 -6.90 -8.46
C THR A 190 -16.26 -5.49 -8.47
N LEU A 191 -14.95 -5.32 -8.25
CA LEU A 191 -14.28 -4.02 -8.37
C LEU A 191 -14.29 -3.48 -9.81
N LEU A 192 -14.00 -4.37 -10.78
CA LEU A 192 -13.99 -4.02 -12.20
C LEU A 192 -15.37 -3.64 -12.76
N ARG A 193 -16.44 -4.00 -12.06
CA ARG A 193 -17.81 -3.55 -12.39
C ARG A 193 -18.19 -2.27 -11.64
N ALA A 194 -17.79 -2.14 -10.38
CA ALA A 194 -18.21 -1.02 -9.53
C ALA A 194 -17.54 0.31 -9.92
N ALA A 195 -16.24 0.31 -10.24
CA ALA A 195 -15.53 1.53 -10.56
C ALA A 195 -16.00 2.18 -11.89
N PRO A 196 -16.15 1.46 -13.02
CA PRO A 196 -16.73 2.05 -14.23
C PRO A 196 -18.17 2.57 -14.04
N ALA A 197 -19.01 1.87 -13.27
CA ALA A 197 -20.36 2.33 -12.99
C ALA A 197 -20.38 3.68 -12.24
N PHE A 198 -19.36 3.95 -11.41
CA PHE A 198 -19.17 5.25 -10.78
C PHE A 198 -18.71 6.31 -11.79
N GLU A 199 -17.77 5.97 -12.69
CA GLU A 199 -17.21 6.91 -13.68
C GLU A 199 -18.23 7.33 -14.74
N GLU A 200 -19.24 6.49 -15.01
CA GLU A 200 -20.31 6.76 -15.98
C GLU A 200 -21.48 7.55 -15.39
N ALA A 201 -21.56 7.69 -14.08
CA ALA A 201 -22.65 8.37 -13.35
C ALA A 201 -22.35 9.86 -13.13
#